data_5c23d1d45ec91ce1ad60ba253bc67579
#
_entry.id   5c23d1d45ec91ce1ad60ba253bc67579
#
_cell.length_a   1.000
_cell.length_b   1.000
_cell.length_c   1.000
_cell.angle_alpha   90.00
_cell.angle_beta   90.00
_cell.angle_gamma   90.00
#
_symmetry.space_group_name_H-M   'P 1'
#
loop_
_entity.id
_entity.type
_entity.pdbx_description
1 polymer ?
#
loop_
_entity_poly.entity_id
_entity_poly.type
_entity_poly.pdbx_seq_one_letter_code
_entity_poly.pdbx_strand_id
1 'polypeptide(L)'
;MLLSLVLITVYFREPVGGSLHGVQSGGATVLRPFEVVSERVAQPFRDAYGWFSGLLHAKSENAKLRTQVDRLTQQIIQTTNLTQENADLRRQLRYVGLPRFPQDFNPVATDVISRSPSEFDQQVGIAAGSGSGIRVNDPVVTADGLVGLVTKVSPDQSQVTLLTDPNLKVSAVDLKTGATGMLSHGQGAGTLTLDRVQKSQLLKPGDPVVTQGWKWQRLTSLYPAGIPIGTISGASQNEVDFYWQAQVSPQVHFDSLHSVLVLVPKSRIRR
;
A
#
# COMPACT_ATOMS: atom_id res chain seq x y z
N MET A 1 -75.63 -17.08 3.65
CA MET A 1 -76.76 -16.13 3.55
C MET A 1 -78.12 -16.79 3.83
N LEU A 2 -78.53 -17.91 3.20
CA LEU A 2 -79.79 -18.57 3.42
C LEU A 2 -80.06 -19.01 4.88
N LEU A 3 -79.02 -19.52 5.54
CA LEU A 3 -79.14 -20.00 6.95
C LEU A 3 -79.36 -18.85 7.94
N SER A 4 -78.72 -17.68 7.69
CA SER A 4 -78.98 -16.47 8.49
C SER A 4 -80.43 -15.93 8.36
N LEU A 5 -80.94 -16.01 7.15
CA LEU A 5 -82.29 -15.57 6.89
C LEU A 5 -83.36 -16.47 7.49
N VAL A 6 -83.11 -17.79 7.53
CA VAL A 6 -83.97 -18.77 8.23
C VAL A 6 -83.91 -18.55 9.72
N LEU A 7 -82.79 -18.30 10.31
CA LEU A 7 -82.62 -18.04 11.75
C LEU A 7 -83.33 -16.74 12.16
N ILE A 8 -83.29 -15.70 11.39
CA ILE A 8 -83.97 -14.44 11.61
C ILE A 8 -85.49 -14.64 11.52
N THR A 9 -85.96 -15.43 10.56
CA THR A 9 -87.43 -15.70 10.36
C THR A 9 -87.97 -16.53 11.50
N VAL A 10 -87.26 -17.49 12.05
CA VAL A 10 -87.63 -18.30 13.19
C VAL A 10 -87.67 -17.42 14.43
N TYR A 11 -86.75 -16.54 14.65
CA TYR A 11 -86.64 -15.62 15.77
C TYR A 11 -87.83 -14.66 15.87
N PHE A 12 -88.32 -14.12 14.74
CA PHE A 12 -89.43 -13.18 14.71
C PHE A 12 -90.81 -13.85 14.80
N ARG A 13 -90.92 -15.19 14.73
CA ARG A 13 -92.17 -15.92 14.73
C ARG A 13 -92.50 -16.55 16.10
N GLU A 14 -91.57 -16.46 17.10
CA GLU A 14 -91.81 -16.97 18.44
C GLU A 14 -92.57 -15.98 19.34
N PRO A 15 -93.67 -16.41 20.08
CA PRO A 15 -94.31 -15.55 21.02
C PRO A 15 -93.46 -15.37 22.28
N VAL A 16 -93.59 -14.19 22.89
CA VAL A 16 -92.86 -13.80 24.12
C VAL A 16 -93.12 -14.83 25.25
N GLY A 17 -92.09 -15.69 25.53
CA GLY A 17 -92.13 -16.75 26.50
C GLY A 17 -91.70 -18.12 26.01
N GLY A 18 -91.25 -18.26 24.74
CA GLY A 18 -90.75 -19.52 24.20
C GLY A 18 -89.40 -19.97 24.77
N SER A 19 -89.15 -21.28 24.71
CA SER A 19 -87.99 -21.98 25.31
C SER A 19 -86.63 -21.52 24.80
N LEU A 20 -86.58 -20.70 23.71
CA LEU A 20 -85.35 -20.14 23.10
C LEU A 20 -84.78 -18.95 23.90
N HIS A 21 -85.56 -18.25 24.70
CA HIS A 21 -85.06 -17.16 25.56
C HIS A 21 -84.12 -17.64 26.65
N GLY A 22 -84.26 -18.88 27.11
CA GLY A 22 -83.34 -19.51 28.08
C GLY A 22 -81.96 -19.86 27.53
N VAL A 23 -81.87 -20.06 26.23
CA VAL A 23 -80.60 -20.36 25.57
C VAL A 23 -79.77 -19.08 25.32
N GLN A 24 -80.44 -17.93 25.21
CA GLN A 24 -79.78 -16.63 24.96
C GLN A 24 -79.04 -16.17 26.25
N SER A 25 -79.57 -16.38 27.43
CA SER A 25 -78.87 -16.06 28.69
C SER A 25 -77.75 -17.04 28.99
N GLY A 26 -77.85 -18.32 28.58
CA GLY A 26 -76.80 -19.32 28.70
C GLY A 26 -75.67 -19.10 27.68
N GLY A 27 -76.00 -18.65 26.46
CA GLY A 27 -75.03 -18.35 25.43
C GLY A 27 -74.07 -17.17 25.74
N ALA A 28 -74.61 -16.15 26.40
CA ALA A 28 -73.81 -15.01 26.82
C ALA A 28 -72.82 -15.36 27.94
N THR A 29 -73.12 -16.35 28.75
CA THR A 29 -72.26 -16.82 29.86
C THR A 29 -71.17 -17.77 29.35
N VAL A 30 -71.43 -18.51 28.26
CA VAL A 30 -70.45 -19.43 27.64
C VAL A 30 -69.41 -18.68 26.72
N LEU A 31 -69.82 -17.54 26.19
CA LEU A 31 -68.93 -16.75 25.32
C LEU A 31 -68.01 -15.80 26.08
N ARG A 32 -68.27 -15.49 27.36
CA ARG A 32 -67.39 -14.66 28.19
C ARG A 32 -65.95 -15.19 28.31
N PRO A 33 -65.64 -16.47 28.45
CA PRO A 33 -64.28 -16.96 28.48
C PRO A 33 -63.59 -16.86 27.13
N PHE A 34 -64.31 -16.74 25.99
CA PHE A 34 -63.70 -16.61 24.66
C PHE A 34 -63.16 -15.19 24.34
N GLU A 35 -63.77 -14.16 24.92
CA GLU A 35 -63.24 -12.79 24.77
C GLU A 35 -61.90 -12.60 25.48
N VAL A 36 -61.71 -13.21 26.64
CA VAL A 36 -60.44 -13.13 27.40
C VAL A 36 -59.34 -14.03 26.83
N VAL A 37 -59.71 -15.11 26.13
CA VAL A 37 -58.78 -16.04 25.51
C VAL A 37 -58.28 -15.47 24.20
N SER A 38 -59.07 -14.68 23.44
CA SER A 38 -58.62 -14.10 22.18
C SER A 38 -57.56 -13.03 22.35
N GLU A 39 -57.60 -12.24 23.43
CA GLU A 39 -56.53 -11.26 23.72
C GLU A 39 -55.20 -11.92 24.14
N ARG A 40 -55.28 -13.03 24.90
CA ARG A 40 -54.05 -13.73 25.32
C ARG A 40 -53.40 -14.60 24.27
N VAL A 41 -54.14 -15.05 23.25
CA VAL A 41 -53.63 -15.85 22.13
C VAL A 41 -53.02 -14.94 21.01
N ALA A 42 -53.48 -13.69 20.90
CA ALA A 42 -52.96 -12.76 19.88
C ALA A 42 -51.65 -12.07 20.29
N GLN A 43 -51.33 -11.98 21.59
CA GLN A 43 -50.11 -11.34 22.07
C GLN A 43 -48.82 -12.04 21.57
N PRO A 44 -48.64 -13.37 21.69
CA PRO A 44 -47.39 -14.02 21.23
C PRO A 44 -47.17 -13.92 19.71
N PHE A 45 -48.26 -13.79 18.93
CA PHE A 45 -48.13 -13.62 17.47
C PHE A 45 -47.71 -12.20 17.08
N ARG A 46 -48.11 -11.16 17.80
CA ARG A 46 -47.65 -9.79 17.58
C ARG A 46 -46.18 -9.63 18.00
N ASP A 47 -45.79 -10.22 19.12
CA ASP A 47 -44.39 -10.17 19.60
C ASP A 47 -43.45 -10.96 18.67
N ALA A 48 -43.89 -12.11 18.15
CA ALA A 48 -43.15 -12.87 17.15
C ALA A 48 -42.98 -12.10 15.81
N TYR A 49 -44.03 -11.41 15.38
CA TYR A 49 -43.96 -10.60 14.17
C TYR A 49 -43.04 -9.35 14.33
N GLY A 50 -43.07 -8.70 15.50
CA GLY A 50 -42.19 -7.62 15.88
C GLY A 50 -40.72 -8.08 15.97
N TRP A 51 -40.48 -9.26 16.53
CA TRP A 51 -39.14 -9.85 16.60
C TRP A 51 -38.61 -10.24 15.23
N PHE A 52 -39.43 -10.84 14.34
CA PHE A 52 -39.04 -11.20 12.98
C PHE A 52 -38.77 -9.96 12.12
N SER A 53 -39.60 -8.92 12.21
CA SER A 53 -39.39 -7.67 11.49
C SER A 53 -38.14 -6.93 12.00
N GLY A 54 -37.90 -6.93 13.32
CA GLY A 54 -36.68 -6.39 13.92
C GLY A 54 -35.40 -7.12 13.45
N LEU A 55 -35.47 -8.46 13.34
CA LEU A 55 -34.32 -9.26 12.84
C LEU A 55 -34.02 -8.99 11.37
N LEU A 56 -35.04 -8.82 10.52
CA LEU A 56 -34.88 -8.47 9.10
C LEU A 56 -34.34 -7.06 8.94
N HIS A 57 -34.81 -6.10 9.74
CA HIS A 57 -34.28 -4.73 9.74
C HIS A 57 -32.84 -4.68 10.22
N ALA A 58 -32.50 -5.36 11.32
CA ALA A 58 -31.12 -5.44 11.82
C ALA A 58 -30.18 -6.10 10.83
N LYS A 59 -30.64 -7.13 10.10
CA LYS A 59 -29.85 -7.78 9.05
C LYS A 59 -29.62 -6.86 7.84
N SER A 60 -30.65 -6.12 7.44
CA SER A 60 -30.56 -5.12 6.36
C SER A 60 -29.65 -3.95 6.75
N GLU A 61 -29.77 -3.46 7.99
CA GLU A 61 -28.95 -2.38 8.53
C GLU A 61 -27.47 -2.81 8.66
N ASN A 62 -27.24 -4.02 9.14
CA ASN A 62 -25.88 -4.58 9.21
C ASN A 62 -25.25 -4.72 7.82
N ALA A 63 -26.03 -5.15 6.81
CA ALA A 63 -25.56 -5.21 5.43
C ALA A 63 -25.23 -3.81 4.88
N LYS A 64 -26.06 -2.80 5.14
CA LYS A 64 -25.81 -1.40 4.76
C LYS A 64 -24.57 -0.84 5.43
N LEU A 65 -24.42 -1.07 6.73
CA LEU A 65 -23.25 -0.62 7.49
C LEU A 65 -21.95 -1.26 6.97
N ARG A 66 -21.97 -2.56 6.65
CA ARG A 66 -20.82 -3.24 6.03
C ARG A 66 -20.47 -2.61 4.69
N THR A 67 -21.44 -2.38 3.83
CA THR A 67 -21.21 -1.72 2.53
C THR A 67 -20.66 -0.30 2.70
N GLN A 68 -21.11 0.44 3.72
CA GLN A 68 -20.56 1.76 4.04
C GLN A 68 -19.12 1.69 4.54
N VAL A 69 -18.81 0.73 5.42
CA VAL A 69 -17.45 0.49 5.90
C VAL A 69 -16.53 0.15 4.74
N ASP A 70 -16.94 -0.78 3.86
CA ASP A 70 -16.15 -1.15 2.67
C ASP A 70 -15.91 0.05 1.74
N ARG A 71 -16.93 0.87 1.51
CA ARG A 71 -16.83 2.08 0.70
C ARG A 71 -15.89 3.11 1.33
N LEU A 72 -16.02 3.36 2.63
CA LEU A 72 -15.15 4.28 3.35
C LEU A 72 -13.70 3.77 3.38
N THR A 73 -13.51 2.46 3.56
CA THR A 73 -12.19 1.83 3.52
C THR A 73 -11.53 2.01 2.15
N GLN A 74 -12.29 1.78 1.05
CA GLN A 74 -11.79 2.03 -0.30
C GLN A 74 -11.43 3.50 -0.52
N GLN A 75 -12.24 4.45 -0.04
CA GLN A 75 -11.95 5.87 -0.13
C GLN A 75 -10.68 6.26 0.65
N ILE A 76 -10.51 5.70 1.85
CA ILE A 76 -9.30 5.93 2.65
C ILE A 76 -8.06 5.42 1.91
N ILE A 77 -8.11 4.20 1.38
CA ILE A 77 -6.98 3.62 0.63
C ILE A 77 -6.62 4.51 -0.57
N GLN A 78 -7.61 4.92 -1.36
CA GLN A 78 -7.38 5.79 -2.53
C GLN A 78 -6.79 7.14 -2.11
N THR A 79 -7.35 7.79 -1.08
CA THR A 79 -6.87 9.09 -0.61
C THR A 79 -5.47 9.01 -0.04
N THR A 80 -5.15 7.94 0.69
CA THR A 80 -3.82 7.72 1.26
C THR A 80 -2.78 7.54 0.16
N ASN A 81 -3.08 6.72 -0.85
CA ASN A 81 -2.18 6.50 -1.98
C ASN A 81 -1.90 7.80 -2.75
N LEU A 82 -2.94 8.56 -3.09
CA LEU A 82 -2.80 9.85 -3.79
C LEU A 82 -2.01 10.88 -2.98
N THR A 83 -2.20 10.90 -1.66
CA THR A 83 -1.46 11.81 -0.76
C THR A 83 0.03 11.43 -0.72
N GLN A 84 0.32 10.14 -0.66
CA GLN A 84 1.69 9.62 -0.63
C GLN A 84 2.41 9.90 -1.96
N GLU A 85 1.77 9.60 -3.09
CA GLU A 85 2.28 9.91 -4.42
C GLU A 85 2.57 11.41 -4.60
N ASN A 86 1.64 12.28 -4.17
CA ASN A 86 1.83 13.72 -4.23
C ASN A 86 3.02 14.20 -3.37
N ALA A 87 3.20 13.59 -2.20
CA ALA A 87 4.35 13.89 -1.34
C ALA A 87 5.68 13.46 -1.99
N ASP A 88 5.70 12.29 -2.65
CA ASP A 88 6.88 11.77 -3.33
C ASP A 88 7.26 12.64 -4.54
N LEU A 89 6.28 12.97 -5.38
CA LEU A 89 6.49 13.88 -6.52
C LEU A 89 7.00 15.26 -6.09
N ARG A 90 6.47 15.82 -5.00
CA ARG A 90 6.99 17.08 -4.45
C ARG A 90 8.40 16.95 -3.90
N ARG A 91 8.77 15.81 -3.31
CA ARG A 91 10.15 15.55 -2.86
C ARG A 91 11.09 15.48 -4.06
N GLN A 92 10.70 14.79 -5.13
CA GLN A 92 11.49 14.69 -6.36
C GLN A 92 11.68 16.05 -7.03
N LEU A 93 10.61 16.85 -7.16
CA LEU A 93 10.70 18.20 -7.72
C LEU A 93 11.65 19.09 -6.93
N ARG A 94 11.59 19.04 -5.58
CA ARG A 94 12.54 19.77 -4.75
C ARG A 94 13.97 19.28 -4.95
N TYR A 95 14.18 17.96 -5.04
CA TYR A 95 15.50 17.38 -5.26
C TYR A 95 16.14 17.86 -6.58
N VAL A 96 15.38 17.84 -7.68
CA VAL A 96 15.84 18.34 -8.98
C VAL A 96 16.22 19.83 -8.93
N GLY A 97 15.55 20.63 -8.12
CA GLY A 97 15.85 22.06 -7.93
C GLY A 97 17.04 22.37 -7.01
N LEU A 98 17.63 21.36 -6.36
CA LEU A 98 18.77 21.60 -5.46
C LEU A 98 20.09 21.76 -6.23
N PRO A 99 21.04 22.59 -5.76
CA PRO A 99 22.37 22.73 -6.35
C PRO A 99 23.17 21.42 -6.41
N ARG A 100 22.87 20.48 -5.50
CA ARG A 100 23.50 19.15 -5.47
C ARG A 100 22.98 18.17 -6.52
N PHE A 101 21.91 18.52 -7.24
CA PHE A 101 21.42 17.68 -8.34
C PHE A 101 22.43 17.69 -9.48
N PRO A 102 22.75 16.52 -10.08
CA PRO A 102 23.75 16.42 -11.15
C PRO A 102 23.31 17.20 -12.40
N GLN A 103 23.92 18.38 -12.61
CA GLN A 103 23.53 19.31 -13.69
C GLN A 103 23.79 18.79 -15.11
N ASP A 104 24.65 17.77 -15.24
CA ASP A 104 24.98 17.13 -16.53
C ASP A 104 23.89 16.11 -16.97
N PHE A 105 22.83 15.95 -16.18
CA PHE A 105 21.77 14.97 -16.42
C PHE A 105 20.40 15.63 -16.55
N ASN A 106 19.54 15.02 -17.36
CA ASN A 106 18.12 15.31 -17.42
C ASN A 106 17.36 14.27 -16.57
N PRO A 107 16.55 14.68 -15.61
CA PRO A 107 15.73 13.73 -14.84
C PRO A 107 14.53 13.29 -15.69
N VAL A 108 14.28 11.99 -15.76
CA VAL A 108 13.06 11.38 -16.28
C VAL A 108 12.32 10.74 -15.10
N ALA A 109 11.22 11.36 -14.68
CA ALA A 109 10.37 10.82 -13.63
C ALA A 109 9.52 9.67 -14.19
N THR A 110 9.40 8.58 -13.43
CA THR A 110 8.65 7.38 -13.83
C THR A 110 8.23 6.56 -12.62
N ASP A 111 7.16 5.80 -12.79
CA ASP A 111 6.62 4.93 -11.74
C ASP A 111 7.23 3.54 -11.79
N VAL A 112 7.29 2.90 -10.62
CA VAL A 112 7.67 1.50 -10.47
C VAL A 112 6.43 0.65 -10.71
N ILE A 113 6.43 -0.16 -11.78
CA ILE A 113 5.28 -0.97 -12.23
C ILE A 113 5.39 -2.44 -11.86
N SER A 114 6.59 -2.92 -11.53
CA SER A 114 6.80 -4.31 -11.15
C SER A 114 8.00 -4.49 -10.24
N ARG A 115 7.99 -5.56 -9.46
CA ARG A 115 9.11 -5.99 -8.61
C ARG A 115 9.42 -7.44 -8.88
N SER A 116 10.69 -7.81 -8.86
CA SER A 116 11.07 -9.22 -8.90
C SER A 116 10.64 -9.91 -7.59
N PRO A 117 10.01 -11.07 -7.67
CA PRO A 117 9.64 -11.85 -6.48
C PRO A 117 10.84 -12.56 -5.83
N SER A 118 12.03 -12.49 -6.42
CA SER A 118 13.22 -13.20 -5.98
C SER A 118 14.06 -12.32 -5.04
N GLU A 119 14.46 -12.87 -3.90
CA GLU A 119 15.44 -12.24 -3.00
C GLU A 119 16.86 -12.18 -3.59
N PHE A 120 17.13 -13.01 -4.60
CA PHE A 120 18.44 -13.07 -5.28
C PHE A 120 18.56 -12.07 -6.42
N ASP A 121 17.43 -11.75 -7.09
CA ASP A 121 17.38 -10.79 -8.18
C ASP A 121 16.64 -9.53 -7.72
N GLN A 122 17.35 -8.61 -7.13
CA GLN A 122 16.81 -7.34 -6.64
C GLN A 122 16.58 -6.38 -7.82
N GLN A 123 15.46 -6.55 -8.51
CA GLN A 123 15.13 -5.79 -9.71
C GLN A 123 13.71 -5.23 -9.66
N VAL A 124 13.53 -4.05 -10.26
CA VAL A 124 12.23 -3.41 -10.43
C VAL A 124 12.02 -2.99 -11.88
N GLY A 125 10.79 -3.09 -12.35
CA GLY A 125 10.38 -2.54 -13.65
C GLY A 125 9.83 -1.13 -13.49
N ILE A 126 10.18 -0.25 -14.42
CA ILE A 126 9.72 1.14 -14.46
C ILE A 126 8.97 1.43 -15.75
N ALA A 127 7.96 2.31 -15.70
CA ALA A 127 7.05 2.67 -16.80
C ALA A 127 7.66 3.69 -17.79
N ALA A 128 8.96 3.64 -18.02
CA ALA A 128 9.63 4.47 -19.00
C ALA A 128 10.77 3.69 -19.66
N GLY A 129 10.94 3.88 -20.96
CA GLY A 129 11.90 3.14 -21.77
C GLY A 129 12.70 4.01 -22.73
N SER A 130 13.14 3.41 -23.83
CA SER A 130 13.93 4.13 -24.83
C SER A 130 13.18 5.27 -25.50
N GLY A 131 11.84 5.22 -25.54
CA GLY A 131 10.98 6.31 -25.99
C GLY A 131 11.14 7.60 -25.16
N SER A 132 11.45 7.48 -23.86
CA SER A 132 11.78 8.58 -22.96
C SER A 132 13.27 8.95 -22.95
N GLY A 133 14.07 8.38 -23.81
CA GLY A 133 15.51 8.61 -23.90
C GLY A 133 16.38 7.81 -22.93
N ILE A 134 15.78 6.88 -22.16
CA ILE A 134 16.48 6.01 -21.23
C ILE A 134 17.32 4.98 -21.97
N ARG A 135 18.47 4.66 -21.44
CA ARG A 135 19.38 3.63 -21.94
C ARG A 135 19.93 2.77 -20.81
N VAL A 136 20.46 1.63 -21.19
CA VAL A 136 21.22 0.77 -20.26
C VAL A 136 22.38 1.58 -19.67
N ASN A 137 22.63 1.38 -18.39
CA ASN A 137 23.60 2.08 -17.54
C ASN A 137 23.19 3.53 -17.16
N ASP A 138 21.96 3.95 -17.36
CA ASP A 138 21.49 5.22 -16.79
C ASP A 138 21.23 5.02 -15.28
N PRO A 139 21.75 5.86 -14.37
CA PRO A 139 21.52 5.76 -12.95
C PRO A 139 20.07 6.10 -12.57
N VAL A 140 19.55 5.42 -11.56
CA VAL A 140 18.21 5.64 -11.02
C VAL A 140 18.30 6.10 -9.58
N VAL A 141 17.60 7.20 -9.26
CA VAL A 141 17.63 7.84 -7.94
C VAL A 141 16.24 8.18 -7.44
N THR A 142 16.13 8.45 -6.17
CA THR A 142 15.00 9.16 -5.52
C THR A 142 15.50 10.45 -4.89
N ALA A 143 14.62 11.20 -4.24
CA ALA A 143 15.02 12.34 -3.41
C ALA A 143 15.93 11.94 -2.23
N ASP A 144 15.83 10.69 -1.79
CA ASP A 144 16.56 10.15 -0.65
C ASP A 144 17.93 9.56 -1.05
N GLY A 145 18.14 9.21 -2.33
CA GLY A 145 19.44 8.73 -2.77
C GLY A 145 19.43 7.78 -3.96
N LEU A 146 20.51 7.03 -4.11
CA LEU A 146 20.74 6.09 -5.20
C LEU A 146 19.86 4.85 -5.05
N VAL A 147 19.06 4.55 -6.08
CA VAL A 147 18.24 3.33 -6.17
C VAL A 147 18.98 2.19 -6.85
N GLY A 148 19.62 2.47 -7.98
CA GLY A 148 20.28 1.44 -8.78
C GLY A 148 20.67 1.89 -10.19
N LEU A 149 20.65 0.95 -11.11
CA LEU A 149 21.08 1.14 -12.49
C LEU A 149 20.10 0.48 -13.45
N VAL A 150 19.82 1.12 -14.58
CA VAL A 150 19.05 0.52 -15.67
C VAL A 150 19.87 -0.57 -16.35
N THR A 151 19.37 -1.79 -16.37
CA THR A 151 20.06 -2.97 -16.95
C THR A 151 19.44 -3.47 -18.24
N LYS A 152 18.11 -3.32 -18.41
CA LYS A 152 17.43 -3.64 -19.68
C LYS A 152 16.47 -2.52 -20.03
N VAL A 153 16.32 -2.27 -21.33
CA VAL A 153 15.46 -1.19 -21.85
C VAL A 153 14.63 -1.73 -23.00
N SER A 154 13.32 -1.50 -22.91
CA SER A 154 12.32 -1.69 -23.97
C SER A 154 11.79 -0.33 -24.42
N PRO A 155 10.94 -0.22 -25.45
CA PRO A 155 10.40 1.06 -25.91
C PRO A 155 9.71 1.87 -24.80
N ASP A 156 8.83 1.22 -24.01
CA ASP A 156 7.93 1.86 -23.04
C ASP A 156 8.24 1.52 -21.59
N GLN A 157 9.17 0.59 -21.34
CA GLN A 157 9.51 0.15 -19.99
C GLN A 157 11.00 -0.19 -19.89
N SER A 158 11.53 -0.15 -18.67
CA SER A 158 12.92 -0.55 -18.39
C SER A 158 13.01 -1.36 -17.11
N GLN A 159 14.07 -2.15 -17.01
CA GLN A 159 14.42 -2.91 -15.81
C GLN A 159 15.59 -2.24 -15.10
N VAL A 160 15.43 -2.04 -13.80
CA VAL A 160 16.40 -1.43 -12.91
C VAL A 160 16.90 -2.48 -11.92
N THR A 161 18.19 -2.68 -11.87
CA THR A 161 18.85 -3.48 -10.83
C THR A 161 19.10 -2.60 -9.63
N LEU A 162 18.60 -3.01 -8.47
CA LEU A 162 18.70 -2.24 -7.22
C LEU A 162 20.11 -2.29 -6.64
N LEU A 163 20.44 -1.31 -5.82
CA LEU A 163 21.73 -1.23 -5.12
C LEU A 163 21.98 -2.41 -4.17
N THR A 164 20.92 -3.08 -3.74
CA THR A 164 20.95 -4.29 -2.90
C THR A 164 21.19 -5.59 -3.68
N ASP A 165 21.29 -5.53 -5.01
CA ASP A 165 21.58 -6.70 -5.84
C ASP A 165 23.04 -7.14 -5.66
N PRO A 166 23.33 -8.44 -5.49
CA PRO A 166 24.69 -8.96 -5.31
C PRO A 166 25.64 -8.66 -6.48
N ASN A 167 25.11 -8.48 -7.68
CA ASN A 167 25.91 -8.24 -8.88
C ASN A 167 26.22 -6.76 -9.10
N LEU A 168 25.49 -5.86 -8.42
CA LEU A 168 25.71 -4.41 -8.58
C LEU A 168 26.82 -3.93 -7.64
N LYS A 169 27.77 -3.20 -8.20
CA LYS A 169 28.89 -2.58 -7.47
C LYS A 169 28.98 -1.11 -7.81
N VAL A 170 29.14 -0.28 -6.78
CA VAL A 170 29.19 1.19 -6.92
C VAL A 170 30.42 1.72 -6.22
N SER A 171 31.19 2.56 -6.91
CA SER A 171 32.28 3.29 -6.27
C SER A 171 31.71 4.37 -5.34
N ALA A 172 32.05 4.30 -4.06
CA ALA A 172 31.52 5.17 -3.04
C ALA A 172 32.63 5.83 -2.21
N VAL A 173 32.28 6.94 -1.59
CA VAL A 173 33.20 7.71 -0.73
C VAL A 173 32.48 8.15 0.53
N ASP A 174 33.18 8.05 1.66
CA ASP A 174 32.78 8.69 2.90
C ASP A 174 32.98 10.20 2.76
N LEU A 175 31.90 10.94 2.90
CA LEU A 175 31.91 12.39 2.66
C LEU A 175 32.74 13.17 3.69
N LYS A 176 32.95 12.64 4.91
CA LYS A 176 33.72 13.33 5.97
C LYS A 176 35.22 13.03 5.90
N THR A 177 35.57 11.78 5.69
CA THR A 177 36.96 11.34 5.74
C THR A 177 37.61 11.29 4.37
N GLY A 178 36.80 11.28 3.28
CA GLY A 178 37.28 11.07 1.92
C GLY A 178 37.69 9.62 1.63
N ALA A 179 37.39 8.70 2.54
CA ALA A 179 37.69 7.28 2.38
C ALA A 179 36.88 6.69 1.22
N THR A 180 37.58 6.11 0.24
CA THR A 180 36.97 5.54 -0.95
C THR A 180 36.94 4.02 -0.88
N GLY A 181 35.86 3.44 -1.40
CA GLY A 181 35.69 1.99 -1.45
C GLY A 181 34.71 1.55 -2.53
N MET A 182 34.51 0.24 -2.58
CA MET A 182 33.50 -0.38 -3.44
C MET A 182 32.29 -0.79 -2.60
N LEU A 183 31.14 -0.21 -2.91
CA LEU A 183 29.89 -0.59 -2.29
C LEU A 183 29.28 -1.78 -3.01
N SER A 184 28.83 -2.75 -2.26
CA SER A 184 28.15 -3.96 -2.73
C SER A 184 27.07 -4.40 -1.74
N HIS A 185 26.30 -5.42 -2.10
CA HIS A 185 25.36 -6.08 -1.20
C HIS A 185 26.03 -6.53 0.11
N GLY A 186 25.33 -6.31 1.23
CA GLY A 186 25.79 -6.72 2.57
C GLY A 186 25.33 -8.13 2.95
N GLN A 187 25.70 -8.58 4.14
CA GLN A 187 25.33 -9.93 4.62
C GLN A 187 23.88 -10.05 5.09
N GLY A 188 23.18 -8.94 5.31
CA GLY A 188 21.77 -8.91 5.73
C GLY A 188 20.85 -8.35 4.64
N ALA A 189 19.57 -8.75 4.68
CA ALA A 189 18.57 -8.22 3.77
C ALA A 189 18.53 -6.69 3.84
N GLY A 190 18.63 -6.04 2.69
CA GLY A 190 18.61 -4.58 2.59
C GLY A 190 19.85 -3.85 3.13
N THR A 191 20.91 -4.57 3.53
CA THR A 191 22.16 -3.96 3.99
C THR A 191 23.19 -3.86 2.85
N LEU A 192 24.10 -2.90 2.98
CA LEU A 192 25.18 -2.68 2.02
C LEU A 192 26.53 -2.80 2.76
N THR A 193 27.55 -3.17 2.02
CA THR A 193 28.93 -3.23 2.54
C THR A 193 29.83 -2.34 1.69
N LEU A 194 30.54 -1.43 2.32
CA LEU A 194 31.63 -0.69 1.72
C LEU A 194 32.93 -1.46 1.96
N ASP A 195 33.49 -2.01 0.90
CA ASP A 195 34.67 -2.86 0.90
C ASP A 195 35.86 -2.16 0.25
N ARG A 196 37.08 -2.73 0.43
CA ARG A 196 38.34 -2.25 -0.17
C ARG A 196 38.74 -0.83 0.22
N VAL A 197 38.34 -0.37 1.41
CA VAL A 197 38.82 0.90 1.93
C VAL A 197 40.23 0.72 2.50
N GLN A 198 41.15 1.59 2.12
CA GLN A 198 42.55 1.50 2.56
C GLN A 198 42.65 1.65 4.08
N LYS A 199 43.56 0.88 4.72
CA LYS A 199 43.79 0.90 6.19
C LYS A 199 44.19 2.28 6.73
N SER A 200 44.81 3.10 5.91
CA SER A 200 45.23 4.47 6.27
C SER A 200 44.01 5.44 6.40
N GLN A 201 42.85 5.04 5.92
CA GLN A 201 41.61 5.85 5.95
C GLN A 201 40.73 5.40 7.11
N LEU A 202 40.26 6.38 7.89
CA LEU A 202 39.43 6.12 9.07
C LEU A 202 37.95 6.14 8.65
N LEU A 203 37.21 5.09 9.05
CA LEU A 203 35.75 5.03 8.90
C LEU A 203 35.10 5.14 10.28
N LYS A 204 34.08 6.00 10.40
CA LYS A 204 33.33 6.19 11.66
C LYS A 204 31.86 5.87 11.48
N PRO A 205 31.23 5.17 12.43
CA PRO A 205 29.78 5.04 12.45
C PRO A 205 29.10 6.40 12.45
N GLY A 206 28.01 6.52 11.66
CA GLY A 206 27.28 7.78 11.47
C GLY A 206 27.81 8.66 10.34
N ASP A 207 28.89 8.30 9.67
CA ASP A 207 29.41 9.07 8.53
C ASP A 207 28.59 8.80 7.27
N PRO A 208 28.22 9.84 6.49
CA PRO A 208 27.45 9.70 5.28
C PRO A 208 28.30 9.18 4.12
N VAL A 209 27.76 8.21 3.39
CA VAL A 209 28.35 7.61 2.20
C VAL A 209 27.60 8.08 0.96
N VAL A 210 28.37 8.55 -0.02
CA VAL A 210 27.84 9.04 -1.31
C VAL A 210 28.56 8.37 -2.47
N THR A 211 28.00 8.47 -3.67
CA THR A 211 28.69 8.04 -4.89
C THR A 211 29.96 8.83 -5.09
N GLN A 212 31.09 8.17 -5.38
CA GLN A 212 32.36 8.84 -5.61
C GLN A 212 32.33 9.65 -6.90
N GLY A 213 31.80 9.08 -7.98
CA GLY A 213 31.77 9.70 -9.32
C GLY A 213 33.14 10.22 -9.74
N TRP A 214 33.62 9.88 -10.90
CA TRP A 214 34.87 10.42 -11.40
C TRP A 214 34.79 10.76 -12.90
N LYS A 215 35.54 11.75 -13.31
CA LYS A 215 35.71 12.12 -14.71
C LYS A 215 37.22 12.15 -15.01
N TRP A 216 37.64 11.42 -15.98
CA TRP A 216 39.01 11.47 -16.46
C TRP A 216 39.05 11.53 -17.99
N GLN A 217 39.41 12.67 -18.51
CA GLN A 217 39.40 12.96 -19.96
C GLN A 217 37.98 12.70 -20.54
N ARG A 218 37.84 11.65 -21.38
CA ARG A 218 36.60 11.25 -22.02
C ARG A 218 35.85 10.14 -21.24
N LEU A 219 36.47 9.60 -20.19
CA LEU A 219 35.88 8.57 -19.38
C LEU A 219 35.13 9.22 -18.21
N THR A 220 33.88 8.85 -18.05
CA THR A 220 33.03 9.30 -16.96
C THR A 220 32.49 8.08 -16.24
N SER A 221 32.45 8.12 -14.90
CA SER A 221 31.77 7.14 -14.07
C SER A 221 30.31 7.00 -14.49
N LEU A 222 29.75 5.80 -14.36
CA LEU A 222 28.33 5.57 -14.59
C LEU A 222 27.46 6.39 -13.65
N TYR A 223 27.94 6.58 -12.42
CA TYR A 223 27.24 7.34 -11.41
C TYR A 223 27.81 8.75 -11.28
N PRO A 224 26.96 9.80 -11.26
CA PRO A 224 27.41 11.14 -10.87
C PRO A 224 27.97 11.14 -9.45
N ALA A 225 28.88 12.07 -9.16
CA ALA A 225 29.41 12.25 -7.82
C ALA A 225 28.36 12.85 -6.86
N GLY A 226 28.42 12.45 -5.59
CA GLY A 226 27.66 13.09 -4.51
C GLY A 226 26.21 12.66 -4.37
N ILE A 227 25.77 11.60 -5.05
CA ILE A 227 24.43 11.03 -4.80
C ILE A 227 24.45 10.30 -3.45
N PRO A 228 23.55 10.62 -2.50
CA PRO A 228 23.47 9.92 -1.24
C PRO A 228 23.25 8.42 -1.41
N ILE A 229 23.88 7.61 -0.57
CA ILE A 229 23.69 6.16 -0.52
C ILE A 229 23.13 5.77 0.83
N GLY A 230 23.78 6.19 1.91
CA GLY A 230 23.40 5.81 3.26
C GLY A 230 24.39 6.32 4.29
N THR A 231 24.38 5.72 5.46
CA THR A 231 25.29 6.03 6.57
C THR A 231 26.02 4.78 7.03
N ILE A 232 27.27 4.92 7.47
CA ILE A 232 28.05 3.83 8.07
C ILE A 232 27.37 3.44 9.38
N SER A 233 26.92 2.20 9.48
CA SER A 233 26.32 1.64 10.71
C SER A 233 27.35 0.94 11.60
N GLY A 234 28.41 0.39 11.01
CA GLY A 234 29.51 -0.26 11.70
C GLY A 234 30.71 -0.41 10.79
N ALA A 235 31.89 -0.37 11.36
CA ALA A 235 33.13 -0.67 10.66
C ALA A 235 33.84 -1.82 11.37
N SER A 236 34.23 -2.83 10.61
CA SER A 236 35.00 -3.96 11.13
C SER A 236 36.34 -4.08 10.42
N GLN A 237 37.35 -4.41 11.16
CA GLN A 237 38.66 -4.72 10.66
C GLN A 237 39.07 -6.11 11.20
N ASN A 238 39.30 -7.03 10.29
CA ASN A 238 40.04 -8.24 10.66
C ASN A 238 41.54 -7.93 10.60
N GLU A 239 42.32 -8.45 11.58
CA GLU A 239 43.78 -8.24 11.63
C GLU A 239 44.46 -8.77 10.36
N VAL A 240 43.89 -9.80 9.73
CA VAL A 240 44.40 -10.47 8.53
C VAL A 240 44.03 -9.73 7.23
N ASP A 241 43.00 -8.90 7.24
CA ASP A 241 42.53 -8.22 6.03
C ASP A 241 43.35 -6.97 5.69
N PHE A 242 43.70 -6.80 4.44
CA PHE A 242 44.42 -5.61 3.95
C PHE A 242 43.59 -4.35 3.90
N TYR A 243 42.25 -4.46 3.98
CA TYR A 243 41.28 -3.40 3.80
C TYR A 243 40.30 -3.36 4.95
N TRP A 244 39.72 -2.18 5.18
CA TRP A 244 38.52 -2.03 6.03
C TRP A 244 37.27 -2.48 5.29
N GLN A 245 36.35 -3.05 6.04
CA GLN A 245 34.98 -3.26 5.63
C GLN A 245 34.06 -2.48 6.54
N ALA A 246 33.11 -1.73 5.98
CA ALA A 246 32.08 -1.03 6.73
C ALA A 246 30.69 -1.46 6.27
N GLN A 247 29.83 -1.72 7.23
CA GLN A 247 28.41 -1.90 6.97
C GLN A 247 27.77 -0.54 6.75
N VAL A 248 26.96 -0.41 5.70
CA VAL A 248 26.26 0.82 5.33
C VAL A 248 24.75 0.56 5.38
N SER A 249 24.05 1.38 6.15
CA SER A 249 22.58 1.41 6.18
C SER A 249 22.12 2.32 5.04
N PRO A 250 21.38 1.82 4.04
CA PRO A 250 20.91 2.64 2.94
C PRO A 250 19.90 3.67 3.41
N GLN A 251 19.89 4.84 2.77
CA GLN A 251 18.91 5.90 3.03
C GLN A 251 17.61 5.67 2.25
N VAL A 252 17.69 4.95 1.15
CA VAL A 252 16.54 4.60 0.32
C VAL A 252 15.85 3.35 0.87
N HIS A 253 14.53 3.39 0.97
CA HIS A 253 13.69 2.26 1.34
C HIS A 253 13.29 1.50 0.07
N PHE A 254 14.02 0.44 -0.26
CA PHE A 254 13.83 -0.31 -1.50
C PHE A 254 12.47 -1.02 -1.58
N ASP A 255 11.87 -1.37 -0.44
CA ASP A 255 10.59 -2.08 -0.37
C ASP A 255 9.37 -1.20 -0.70
N SER A 256 9.51 0.12 -0.57
CA SER A 256 8.42 1.09 -0.72
C SER A 256 8.62 2.07 -1.88
N LEU A 257 9.39 1.69 -2.90
CA LEU A 257 9.59 2.52 -4.09
C LEU A 257 8.29 2.58 -4.91
N HIS A 258 7.72 3.77 -5.09
CA HIS A 258 6.56 4.00 -5.95
C HIS A 258 6.95 4.74 -7.23
N SER A 259 7.80 5.74 -7.12
CA SER A 259 8.30 6.54 -8.23
C SER A 259 9.79 6.80 -8.10
N VAL A 260 10.47 6.92 -9.24
CA VAL A 260 11.91 7.12 -9.33
C VAL A 260 12.26 8.14 -10.39
N LEU A 261 13.48 8.66 -10.35
CA LEU A 261 14.07 9.53 -11.36
C LEU A 261 15.20 8.78 -12.07
N VAL A 262 15.10 8.63 -13.38
CA VAL A 262 16.21 8.14 -14.20
C VAL A 262 17.06 9.33 -14.64
N LEU A 263 18.35 9.28 -14.38
CA LEU A 263 19.31 10.32 -14.76
C LEU A 263 19.84 10.07 -16.17
N VAL A 264 19.27 10.76 -17.14
CA VAL A 264 19.68 10.66 -18.55
C VAL A 264 20.76 11.68 -18.85
N PRO A 265 22.00 11.29 -19.26
CA PRO A 265 23.07 12.24 -19.56
C PRO A 265 22.70 13.21 -20.69
N LYS A 266 22.91 14.53 -20.48
CA LYS A 266 22.67 15.60 -21.49
C LYS A 266 23.53 15.44 -22.71
N SER A 267 24.81 15.10 -22.53
CA SER A 267 25.72 14.82 -23.61
C SER A 267 26.15 13.35 -23.55
N ARG A 268 25.73 12.56 -24.55
CA ARG A 268 26.17 11.19 -24.71
C ARG A 268 27.32 11.16 -25.74
N ILE A 269 28.49 10.78 -25.29
CA ILE A 269 29.59 10.49 -26.22
C ILE A 269 29.14 9.30 -27.08
N ARG A 270 28.95 9.50 -28.38
CA ARG A 270 28.73 8.40 -29.34
C ARG A 270 29.90 7.42 -29.21
N ARG A 271 29.61 6.23 -28.69
CA ARG A 271 30.54 5.09 -28.80
C ARG A 271 30.37 4.42 -30.15
#